data_d77bad39ef0946ef64f54f8a3060f567
#
_entry.id   d77bad39ef0946ef64f54f8a3060f567
#
_cell.length_a   1.000
_cell.length_b   1.000
_cell.length_c   1.000
_cell.angle_alpha   90.00
_cell.angle_beta   90.00
_cell.angle_gamma   90.00
#
_symmetry.space_group_name_H-M   'P 1'
#
loop_
_entity.id
_entity.type
_entity.pdbx_description
1 polymer ?
#
loop_
_entity_poly.entity_id
_entity_poly.type
_entity_poly.pdbx_seq_one_letter_code
_entity_poly.pdbx_strand_id
1 'polypeptide(L)'
;MRQVVSLILASLLVVSTLPAQTRTVAERLGHPRDAKLLILHADDIGVAHSENAASFDALDKGVVNSGSIMMPTPWVTEVAAYAKAHPNADLGLHRTLNSEWNTYRWGGLAPRDQTSSLHDPDGTFPREPDVMAKRAKLDEVEKELRAQIDRAYAIGIKPTHVDSHMGALYATPDLFRTYAKVARSYKLPFLHFIGGADPAIVKTLQPSDIVADAVIMRLQKGSIEEWRKFYLDAIRDMKPGLTVILVHLGYDDAELRAVTTGWDSWGADWRQRDYDVLTSAEFRQALKDNKVVMVTWRDVQRAMYPAP
;
A
#
# COMPACT_ATOMS: atom_id res chain seq x y z
N MET A 1 8.17 67.62 -53.66
CA MET A 1 8.41 67.07 -52.28
C MET A 1 7.49 65.90 -52.07
N ARG A 2 8.02 64.66 -52.12
CA ARG A 2 7.26 63.44 -51.87
C ARG A 2 7.71 62.93 -50.49
N GLN A 3 6.76 62.87 -49.54
CA GLN A 3 6.98 62.23 -48.21
C GLN A 3 6.88 60.74 -48.35
N VAL A 4 7.93 60.03 -47.92
CA VAL A 4 7.99 58.63 -47.79
C VAL A 4 7.57 58.29 -46.34
N VAL A 5 6.41 57.63 -46.19
CA VAL A 5 5.96 57.12 -44.90
C VAL A 5 6.48 55.67 -44.73
N SER A 6 7.43 55.53 -43.81
CA SER A 6 7.96 54.23 -43.45
C SER A 6 6.99 53.52 -42.43
N LEU A 7 6.32 52.46 -42.83
CA LEU A 7 5.58 51.55 -41.92
C LEU A 7 6.59 50.62 -41.23
N ILE A 8 6.72 50.73 -39.92
CA ILE A 8 7.43 49.79 -39.09
C ILE A 8 6.41 48.67 -38.70
N LEU A 9 6.58 47.49 -39.27
CA LEU A 9 5.84 46.31 -38.88
C LEU A 9 6.45 45.74 -37.58
N ALA A 10 5.78 45.94 -36.46
CA ALA A 10 6.16 45.29 -35.20
C ALA A 10 5.62 43.85 -35.21
N SER A 11 6.49 42.88 -35.41
CA SER A 11 6.16 41.43 -35.27
C SER A 11 6.03 41.06 -33.80
N LEU A 12 4.81 40.89 -33.31
CA LEU A 12 4.54 40.28 -32.00
C LEU A 12 4.91 38.80 -32.07
N LEU A 13 6.02 38.40 -31.44
CA LEU A 13 6.34 37.05 -31.14
C LEU A 13 5.37 36.56 -30.03
N VAL A 14 4.34 35.79 -30.42
CA VAL A 14 3.50 35.04 -29.49
C VAL A 14 4.33 33.85 -29.04
N VAL A 15 4.98 33.97 -27.90
CA VAL A 15 5.59 32.82 -27.20
C VAL A 15 4.43 31.96 -26.65
N SER A 16 4.03 30.95 -27.40
CA SER A 16 3.14 29.93 -26.91
C SER A 16 3.84 29.16 -25.79
N THR A 17 3.53 29.48 -24.54
CA THR A 17 3.90 28.64 -23.41
C THR A 17 3.08 27.34 -23.51
N LEU A 18 3.71 26.30 -24.06
CA LEU A 18 3.18 24.95 -23.92
C LEU A 18 2.96 24.69 -22.43
N PRO A 19 1.80 24.15 -22.02
CA PRO A 19 1.59 23.79 -20.64
C PRO A 19 2.72 22.85 -20.22
N ALA A 20 3.40 23.18 -19.11
CA ALA A 20 4.45 22.34 -18.56
C ALA A 20 3.89 20.92 -18.41
N GLN A 21 4.46 19.98 -19.17
CA GLN A 21 4.04 18.60 -19.16
C GLN A 21 4.23 18.08 -17.73
N THR A 22 3.14 17.75 -17.04
CA THR A 22 3.21 17.28 -15.66
C THR A 22 4.12 16.06 -15.57
N ARG A 23 5.07 16.08 -14.61
CA ARG A 23 5.99 14.98 -14.39
C ARG A 23 5.20 13.71 -14.07
N THR A 24 5.57 12.59 -14.69
CA THR A 24 5.05 11.27 -14.35
C THR A 24 5.49 10.84 -12.95
N VAL A 25 4.88 9.82 -12.38
CA VAL A 25 5.31 9.26 -11.09
C VAL A 25 6.77 8.82 -11.17
N ALA A 26 7.19 8.16 -12.25
CA ALA A 26 8.58 7.76 -12.45
C ALA A 26 9.54 8.97 -12.39
N GLU A 27 9.24 10.06 -13.10
CA GLU A 27 10.04 11.28 -13.07
C GLU A 27 10.05 11.98 -11.70
N ARG A 28 8.94 11.89 -10.95
CA ARG A 28 8.88 12.41 -9.57
C ARG A 28 9.77 11.61 -8.62
N LEU A 29 9.94 10.31 -8.88
CA LEU A 29 10.83 9.39 -8.15
C LEU A 29 12.27 9.41 -8.67
N GLY A 30 12.61 10.26 -9.64
CA GLY A 30 13.98 10.42 -10.17
C GLY A 30 14.37 9.40 -11.24
N HIS A 31 13.39 8.71 -11.83
CA HIS A 31 13.60 7.73 -12.89
C HIS A 31 13.17 8.24 -14.27
N PRO A 32 13.66 7.65 -15.36
CA PRO A 32 13.17 7.94 -16.72
C PRO A 32 11.65 7.74 -16.83
N ARG A 33 11.01 8.53 -17.68
CA ARG A 33 9.54 8.50 -17.89
C ARG A 33 8.99 7.13 -18.28
N ASP A 34 9.77 6.35 -18.97
CA ASP A 34 9.44 5.00 -19.45
C ASP A 34 9.88 3.87 -18.50
N ALA A 35 10.41 4.20 -17.33
CA ALA A 35 10.81 3.20 -16.33
C ALA A 35 9.60 2.45 -15.78
N LYS A 36 9.74 1.13 -15.65
CA LYS A 36 8.79 0.24 -14.97
C LYS A 36 9.20 0.12 -13.51
N LEU A 37 8.54 0.86 -12.63
CA LEU A 37 8.82 0.87 -11.21
C LEU A 37 7.91 -0.10 -10.47
N LEU A 38 8.47 -0.90 -9.56
CA LEU A 38 7.73 -1.89 -8.79
C LEU A 38 7.97 -1.73 -7.30
N ILE A 39 6.88 -1.69 -6.54
CA ILE A 39 6.84 -2.04 -5.13
C ILE A 39 6.16 -3.41 -5.03
N LEU A 40 6.92 -4.43 -4.60
CA LEU A 40 6.38 -5.74 -4.28
C LEU A 40 6.12 -5.78 -2.77
N HIS A 41 4.85 -5.74 -2.39
CA HIS A 41 4.38 -5.33 -1.08
C HIS A 41 3.70 -6.48 -0.35
N ALA A 42 4.21 -6.86 0.83
CA ALA A 42 3.63 -7.86 1.69
C ALA A 42 2.64 -7.24 2.68
N ASP A 43 1.37 -7.60 2.58
CA ASP A 43 0.32 -7.22 3.51
C ASP A 43 0.31 -8.13 4.76
N ASP A 44 -0.46 -7.78 5.77
CA ASP A 44 -0.82 -8.53 6.97
C ASP A 44 0.33 -8.86 7.94
N ILE A 45 1.49 -8.25 7.84
CA ILE A 45 2.60 -8.47 8.79
C ILE A 45 2.14 -8.15 10.22
N GLY A 46 2.44 -9.02 11.16
CA GLY A 46 2.07 -8.90 12.57
C GLY A 46 0.86 -9.74 12.98
N VAL A 47 0.14 -10.34 12.03
CA VAL A 47 -1.07 -11.09 12.33
C VAL A 47 -0.76 -12.46 12.96
N ALA A 48 0.26 -13.18 12.45
CA ALA A 48 0.71 -14.46 12.95
C ALA A 48 2.24 -14.60 12.81
N HIS A 49 2.86 -15.49 13.60
CA HIS A 49 4.30 -15.77 13.48
C HIS A 49 4.65 -16.33 12.10
N SER A 50 3.83 -17.23 11.59
CA SER A 50 4.03 -17.85 10.26
C SER A 50 4.06 -16.81 9.13
N GLU A 51 3.27 -15.74 9.21
CA GLU A 51 3.27 -14.63 8.26
C GLU A 51 4.48 -13.71 8.45
N ASN A 52 4.82 -13.40 9.70
CA ASN A 52 6.02 -12.64 10.00
C ASN A 52 7.26 -13.34 9.46
N ALA A 53 7.43 -14.63 9.76
CA ALA A 53 8.59 -15.41 9.36
C ALA A 53 8.74 -15.47 7.83
N ALA A 54 7.67 -15.72 7.10
CA ALA A 54 7.69 -15.73 5.64
C ALA A 54 7.98 -14.35 5.04
N SER A 55 7.36 -13.30 5.60
CA SER A 55 7.55 -11.92 5.14
C SER A 55 8.96 -11.41 5.41
N PHE A 56 9.51 -11.67 6.59
CA PHE A 56 10.88 -11.27 6.93
C PHE A 56 11.91 -11.99 6.05
N ASP A 57 11.75 -13.30 5.84
CA ASP A 57 12.62 -14.06 4.96
C ASP A 57 12.58 -13.52 3.51
N ALA A 58 11.40 -13.16 3.00
CA ALA A 58 11.26 -12.59 1.66
C ALA A 58 11.86 -11.18 1.54
N LEU A 59 11.73 -10.35 2.60
CA LEU A 59 12.37 -9.03 2.69
C LEU A 59 13.91 -9.18 2.76
N ASP A 60 14.43 -10.08 3.57
CA ASP A 60 15.86 -10.32 3.71
C ASP A 60 16.48 -10.89 2.44
N LYS A 61 15.76 -11.72 1.69
CA LYS A 61 16.13 -12.19 0.37
C LYS A 61 16.06 -11.10 -0.71
N GLY A 62 15.49 -9.94 -0.40
CA GLY A 62 15.37 -8.79 -1.31
C GLY A 62 14.46 -9.02 -2.51
N VAL A 63 13.50 -9.95 -2.40
CA VAL A 63 12.50 -10.18 -3.45
C VAL A 63 11.29 -9.31 -3.23
N VAL A 64 10.72 -9.37 -2.02
CA VAL A 64 9.75 -8.41 -1.53
C VAL A 64 10.53 -7.22 -0.97
N ASN A 65 10.15 -6.02 -1.30
CA ASN A 65 10.90 -4.83 -0.93
C ASN A 65 10.11 -3.82 -0.09
N SER A 66 8.89 -4.18 0.29
CA SER A 66 8.05 -3.42 1.20
C SER A 66 7.04 -4.33 1.90
N GLY A 67 6.49 -3.89 3.03
CA GLY A 67 5.38 -4.57 3.69
C GLY A 67 4.63 -3.66 4.64
N SER A 68 3.42 -4.05 5.04
CA SER A 68 2.58 -3.29 5.96
C SER A 68 2.08 -4.11 7.15
N ILE A 69 2.00 -3.44 8.30
CA ILE A 69 1.86 -4.05 9.62
C ILE A 69 0.44 -3.82 10.14
N MET A 70 -0.23 -4.88 10.56
CA MET A 70 -1.51 -4.85 11.26
C MET A 70 -1.30 -4.55 12.76
N MET A 71 -1.26 -3.29 13.11
CA MET A 71 -0.95 -2.84 14.49
C MET A 71 -1.89 -3.38 15.59
N PRO A 72 -3.17 -3.66 15.35
CA PRO A 72 -4.05 -4.26 16.36
C PRO A 72 -3.79 -5.74 16.67
N THR A 73 -2.95 -6.43 15.91
CA THR A 73 -2.74 -7.87 16.03
C THR A 73 -1.62 -8.23 17.02
N PRO A 74 -1.60 -9.46 17.58
CA PRO A 74 -0.73 -9.77 18.71
C PRO A 74 0.77 -9.90 18.38
N TRP A 75 1.14 -10.27 17.14
CA TRP A 75 2.53 -10.54 16.75
C TRP A 75 3.35 -9.30 16.35
N VAL A 76 2.80 -8.10 16.54
CA VAL A 76 3.51 -6.83 16.23
C VAL A 76 4.77 -6.60 17.06
N THR A 77 4.90 -7.23 18.23
CA THR A 77 6.12 -7.14 19.05
C THR A 77 7.31 -7.83 18.38
N GLU A 78 7.08 -8.91 17.66
CA GLU A 78 8.08 -9.57 16.83
C GLU A 78 8.50 -8.67 15.65
N VAL A 79 7.53 -8.00 15.03
CA VAL A 79 7.79 -7.02 13.97
C VAL A 79 8.63 -5.85 14.48
N ALA A 80 8.38 -5.38 15.70
CA ALA A 80 9.20 -4.32 16.31
C ALA A 80 10.65 -4.77 16.53
N ALA A 81 10.87 -6.03 16.93
CA ALA A 81 12.21 -6.61 17.05
C ALA A 81 12.92 -6.69 15.69
N TYR A 82 12.21 -7.15 14.66
CA TYR A 82 12.72 -7.16 13.28
C TYR A 82 13.06 -5.76 12.78
N ALA A 83 12.16 -4.79 12.92
CA ALA A 83 12.38 -3.40 12.50
C ALA A 83 13.60 -2.76 13.20
N LYS A 84 13.84 -3.10 14.47
CA LYS A 84 15.04 -2.65 15.21
C LYS A 84 16.33 -3.24 14.63
N ALA A 85 16.31 -4.51 14.24
CA ALA A 85 17.46 -5.18 13.63
C ALA A 85 17.68 -4.74 12.17
N HIS A 86 16.61 -4.33 11.46
CA HIS A 86 16.62 -3.95 10.06
C HIS A 86 16.09 -2.51 9.86
N PRO A 87 16.83 -1.45 10.30
CA PRO A 87 16.34 -0.06 10.31
C PRO A 87 16.04 0.51 8.91
N ASN A 88 16.52 -0.15 7.87
CA ASN A 88 16.30 0.20 6.47
C ASN A 88 15.13 -0.58 5.83
N ALA A 89 14.52 -1.54 6.50
CA ALA A 89 13.35 -2.23 5.99
C ALA A 89 12.21 -1.22 5.69
N ASP A 90 11.54 -1.40 4.56
CA ASP A 90 10.44 -0.55 4.13
C ASP A 90 9.14 -1.09 4.72
N LEU A 91 8.83 -0.67 5.93
CA LEU A 91 7.67 -1.13 6.69
C LEU A 91 6.66 0.00 6.87
N GLY A 92 5.45 -0.21 6.39
CA GLY A 92 4.30 0.66 6.58
C GLY A 92 3.28 0.11 7.57
N LEU A 93 2.09 0.71 7.59
CA LEU A 93 1.00 0.25 8.45
C LEU A 93 -0.23 -0.14 7.64
N HIS A 94 -0.65 -1.38 7.79
CA HIS A 94 -1.88 -1.93 7.25
C HIS A 94 -3.06 -1.51 8.12
N ARG A 95 -3.70 -0.39 7.73
CA ARG A 95 -4.73 0.28 8.54
C ARG A 95 -5.94 -0.63 8.71
N THR A 96 -6.12 -1.12 9.90
CA THR A 96 -7.03 -2.22 10.21
C THR A 96 -8.26 -1.71 10.96
N LEU A 97 -9.44 -1.90 10.38
CA LEU A 97 -10.76 -1.56 10.95
C LEU A 97 -11.77 -2.72 10.88
N ASN A 98 -11.31 -3.88 10.47
CA ASN A 98 -12.10 -5.12 10.43
C ASN A 98 -11.27 -6.32 10.86
N SER A 99 -11.93 -7.40 11.23
CA SER A 99 -11.32 -8.62 11.76
C SER A 99 -12.13 -9.81 11.24
N GLU A 100 -11.74 -10.35 10.08
CA GLU A 100 -12.56 -11.20 9.24
C GLU A 100 -12.68 -12.65 9.74
N TRP A 101 -11.63 -13.19 10.36
CA TRP A 101 -11.56 -14.64 10.64
C TRP A 101 -12.53 -15.13 11.73
N ASN A 102 -12.78 -16.43 11.76
CA ASN A 102 -13.83 -17.00 12.59
C ASN A 102 -13.49 -17.05 14.07
N THR A 103 -12.27 -17.48 14.40
CA THR A 103 -11.83 -17.76 15.77
C THR A 103 -10.64 -16.94 16.22
N TYR A 104 -9.95 -16.28 15.31
CA TYR A 104 -8.83 -15.41 15.60
C TYR A 104 -9.23 -13.97 15.27
N ARG A 105 -9.55 -13.20 16.31
CA ARG A 105 -10.20 -11.91 16.22
C ARG A 105 -9.42 -10.84 17.00
N TRP A 106 -9.47 -9.61 16.55
CA TRP A 106 -8.84 -8.45 17.20
C TRP A 106 -9.79 -7.25 17.21
N GLY A 107 -9.55 -6.33 18.15
CA GLY A 107 -10.21 -5.03 18.25
C GLY A 107 -9.24 -3.89 17.99
N GLY A 108 -9.70 -2.65 18.24
CA GLY A 108 -8.91 -1.44 18.06
C GLY A 108 -7.89 -1.18 19.16
N LEU A 109 -7.02 -0.21 18.91
CA LEU A 109 -6.01 0.28 19.86
C LEU A 109 -6.44 1.53 20.61
N ALA A 110 -7.35 2.32 20.05
CA ALA A 110 -7.96 3.42 20.76
C ALA A 110 -8.92 2.92 21.85
N PRO A 111 -9.13 3.67 22.96
CA PRO A 111 -10.08 3.29 24.00
C PRO A 111 -11.47 3.01 23.40
N ARG A 112 -12.06 1.87 23.76
CA ARG A 112 -13.32 1.37 23.19
C ARG A 112 -14.50 2.34 23.42
N ASP A 113 -14.53 3.02 24.53
CA ASP A 113 -15.54 4.06 24.86
C ASP A 113 -15.46 5.27 23.93
N GLN A 114 -14.30 5.49 23.28
CA GLN A 114 -14.07 6.56 22.30
C GLN A 114 -14.23 6.13 20.84
N THR A 115 -14.39 4.82 20.58
CA THR A 115 -14.47 4.22 19.25
C THR A 115 -15.55 3.15 19.18
N SER A 116 -16.64 3.34 19.93
CA SER A 116 -17.70 2.33 20.09
C SER A 116 -18.37 1.92 18.79
N SER A 117 -18.46 2.82 17.79
CA SER A 117 -19.06 2.51 16.49
C SER A 117 -18.21 1.55 15.64
N LEU A 118 -16.95 1.37 15.99
CA LEU A 118 -16.03 0.48 15.25
C LEU A 118 -16.03 -0.96 15.76
N HIS A 119 -16.69 -1.25 16.89
CA HIS A 119 -16.60 -2.55 17.55
C HIS A 119 -17.91 -3.33 17.53
N ASP A 120 -17.82 -4.63 17.42
CA ASP A 120 -18.89 -5.56 17.74
C ASP A 120 -19.09 -5.66 19.27
N PRO A 121 -20.22 -6.21 19.77
CA PRO A 121 -20.49 -6.33 21.19
C PRO A 121 -19.40 -7.03 22.01
N ASP A 122 -18.69 -7.99 21.38
CA ASP A 122 -17.57 -8.74 21.97
C ASP A 122 -16.24 -7.93 22.06
N GLY A 123 -16.21 -6.72 21.48
CA GLY A 123 -15.04 -5.83 21.50
C GLY A 123 -14.08 -6.01 20.34
N THR A 124 -14.38 -6.91 19.41
CA THR A 124 -13.60 -7.03 18.16
C THR A 124 -14.11 -6.06 17.09
N PHE A 125 -13.30 -5.80 16.08
CA PHE A 125 -13.77 -5.13 14.87
C PHE A 125 -14.79 -6.01 14.12
N PRO A 126 -15.72 -5.45 13.32
CA PRO A 126 -16.59 -6.22 12.43
C PRO A 126 -15.77 -7.04 11.43
N ARG A 127 -16.38 -8.12 10.93
CA ARG A 127 -15.70 -8.98 9.97
C ARG A 127 -15.56 -8.30 8.60
N GLU A 128 -16.65 -7.70 8.13
CA GLU A 128 -16.76 -7.20 6.77
C GLU A 128 -16.57 -5.68 6.70
N PRO A 129 -15.79 -5.18 5.74
CA PRO A 129 -15.56 -3.75 5.55
C PRO A 129 -16.84 -2.94 5.34
N ASP A 130 -17.84 -3.49 4.65
CA ASP A 130 -19.11 -2.80 4.41
C ASP A 130 -19.97 -2.67 5.67
N VAL A 131 -19.88 -3.63 6.59
CA VAL A 131 -20.53 -3.57 7.92
C VAL A 131 -19.87 -2.47 8.75
N MET A 132 -18.56 -2.39 8.75
CA MET A 132 -17.79 -1.33 9.38
C MET A 132 -18.20 0.04 8.80
N ALA A 133 -18.17 0.18 7.47
CA ALA A 133 -18.43 1.44 6.79
C ALA A 133 -19.85 2.01 7.04
N LYS A 134 -20.86 1.15 7.19
CA LYS A 134 -22.25 1.57 7.45
C LYS A 134 -22.47 2.18 8.82
N ARG A 135 -21.65 1.84 9.82
CA ARG A 135 -21.85 2.28 11.22
C ARG A 135 -20.76 3.19 11.73
N ALA A 136 -19.60 3.22 11.08
CA ALA A 136 -18.44 3.94 11.54
C ALA A 136 -18.68 5.45 11.58
N LYS A 137 -18.39 6.07 12.73
CA LYS A 137 -18.32 7.52 12.83
C LYS A 137 -16.91 7.99 12.46
N LEU A 138 -16.82 8.99 11.62
CA LEU A 138 -15.55 9.44 11.05
C LEU A 138 -14.55 9.96 12.08
N ASP A 139 -15.03 10.59 13.15
CA ASP A 139 -14.18 11.03 14.27
C ASP A 139 -13.61 9.85 15.06
N GLU A 140 -14.37 8.76 15.20
CA GLU A 140 -13.93 7.52 15.84
C GLU A 140 -12.93 6.79 14.94
N VAL A 141 -13.17 6.75 13.61
CA VAL A 141 -12.20 6.26 12.63
C VAL A 141 -10.88 7.03 12.73
N GLU A 142 -10.93 8.36 12.73
CA GLU A 142 -9.71 9.17 12.85
C GLU A 142 -8.93 8.87 14.14
N LYS A 143 -9.61 8.70 15.28
CA LYS A 143 -8.98 8.34 16.57
C LYS A 143 -8.26 6.99 16.46
N GLU A 144 -8.92 5.97 15.93
CA GLU A 144 -8.32 4.65 15.78
C GLU A 144 -7.13 4.68 14.80
N LEU A 145 -7.27 5.35 13.66
CA LEU A 145 -6.17 5.49 12.72
C LEU A 145 -4.94 6.18 13.36
N ARG A 146 -5.13 7.19 14.18
CA ARG A 146 -4.03 7.84 14.92
C ARG A 146 -3.44 6.90 15.97
N ALA A 147 -4.27 6.21 16.75
CA ALA A 147 -3.80 5.26 17.76
C ALA A 147 -2.89 4.17 17.17
N GLN A 148 -3.22 3.66 15.98
CA GLN A 148 -2.38 2.67 15.29
C GLN A 148 -1.01 3.26 14.89
N ILE A 149 -0.94 4.49 14.39
CA ILE A 149 0.34 5.15 14.05
C ILE A 149 1.15 5.43 15.33
N ASP A 150 0.51 5.99 16.33
CA ASP A 150 1.16 6.36 17.60
C ASP A 150 1.70 5.11 18.31
N ARG A 151 0.97 3.99 18.26
CA ARG A 151 1.44 2.69 18.77
C ARG A 151 2.69 2.22 18.04
N ALA A 152 2.74 2.33 16.71
CA ALA A 152 3.92 1.96 15.94
C ALA A 152 5.15 2.75 16.40
N TYR A 153 5.04 4.07 16.50
CA TYR A 153 6.14 4.91 17.01
C TYR A 153 6.53 4.57 18.45
N ALA A 154 5.54 4.31 19.31
CA ALA A 154 5.79 3.98 20.72
C ALA A 154 6.59 2.68 20.91
N ILE A 155 6.46 1.72 20.00
CA ILE A 155 7.24 0.46 20.02
C ILE A 155 8.48 0.48 19.11
N GLY A 156 8.85 1.67 18.58
CA GLY A 156 10.08 1.87 17.82
C GLY A 156 9.98 1.61 16.32
N ILE A 157 8.78 1.34 15.79
CA ILE A 157 8.55 1.22 14.34
C ILE A 157 8.37 2.63 13.74
N LYS A 158 9.11 2.92 12.67
CA LYS A 158 9.01 4.18 11.92
C LYS A 158 8.38 3.90 10.56
N PRO A 159 7.04 4.01 10.43
CA PRO A 159 6.36 3.64 9.20
C PRO A 159 6.78 4.54 8.03
N THR A 160 6.89 3.94 6.84
CA THR A 160 7.23 4.62 5.60
C THR A 160 6.00 5.00 4.78
N HIS A 161 4.88 4.35 5.02
CA HIS A 161 3.60 4.54 4.32
C HIS A 161 2.44 3.94 5.11
N VAL A 162 1.25 4.10 4.57
CA VAL A 162 0.03 3.44 5.06
C VAL A 162 -0.77 2.87 3.88
N ASP A 163 -1.50 1.79 4.12
CA ASP A 163 -2.49 1.21 3.23
C ASP A 163 -3.75 0.78 4.00
N SER A 164 -4.63 -0.04 3.45
CA SER A 164 -5.91 -0.35 4.06
C SER A 164 -6.24 -1.83 4.01
N HIS A 165 -6.29 -2.48 5.17
CA HIS A 165 -6.71 -3.88 5.29
C HIS A 165 -8.10 -4.10 4.66
N MET A 166 -8.20 -5.13 3.80
CA MET A 166 -9.40 -5.47 3.03
C MET A 166 -10.04 -4.29 2.28
N GLY A 167 -9.30 -3.21 2.03
CA GLY A 167 -9.84 -2.03 1.36
C GLY A 167 -10.89 -1.24 2.16
N ALA A 168 -11.02 -1.47 3.46
CA ALA A 168 -12.06 -0.88 4.31
C ALA A 168 -12.16 0.66 4.23
N LEU A 169 -11.02 1.33 4.07
CA LEU A 169 -10.95 2.79 3.98
C LEU A 169 -11.29 3.35 2.58
N TYR A 170 -11.49 2.48 1.59
CA TYR A 170 -12.00 2.84 0.27
C TYR A 170 -13.51 2.63 0.12
N ALA A 171 -14.18 2.09 1.14
CA ALA A 171 -15.62 1.76 1.08
C ALA A 171 -16.51 3.00 0.87
N THR A 172 -16.07 4.19 1.32
CA THR A 172 -16.75 5.46 1.04
C THR A 172 -15.75 6.61 0.83
N PRO A 173 -16.12 7.66 0.07
CA PRO A 173 -15.28 8.84 -0.10
C PRO A 173 -14.91 9.55 1.22
N ASP A 174 -15.78 9.49 2.22
CA ASP A 174 -15.56 10.13 3.53
C ASP A 174 -14.54 9.34 4.37
N LEU A 175 -14.58 8.01 4.34
CA LEU A 175 -13.57 7.15 4.95
C LEU A 175 -12.21 7.38 4.30
N PHE A 176 -12.16 7.40 2.96
CA PHE A 176 -10.93 7.69 2.24
C PHE A 176 -10.37 9.08 2.55
N ARG A 177 -11.22 10.09 2.64
CA ARG A 177 -10.81 11.45 3.01
C ARG A 177 -10.20 11.49 4.42
N THR A 178 -10.79 10.77 5.37
CA THR A 178 -10.27 10.65 6.74
C THR A 178 -8.92 9.93 6.74
N TYR A 179 -8.78 8.84 5.99
CA TYR A 179 -7.53 8.10 5.81
C TYR A 179 -6.41 9.00 5.24
N ALA A 180 -6.66 9.66 4.11
CA ALA A 180 -5.69 10.54 3.48
C ALA A 180 -5.32 11.74 4.37
N LYS A 181 -6.29 12.32 5.09
CA LYS A 181 -6.06 13.39 6.08
C LYS A 181 -5.09 12.93 7.17
N VAL A 182 -5.33 11.77 7.77
CA VAL A 182 -4.48 11.23 8.82
C VAL A 182 -3.08 10.92 8.27
N ALA A 183 -2.97 10.22 7.15
CA ALA A 183 -1.69 9.91 6.52
C ALA A 183 -0.83 11.16 6.29
N ARG A 184 -1.41 12.20 5.66
CA ARG A 184 -0.73 13.47 5.41
C ARG A 184 -0.28 14.17 6.69
N SER A 185 -1.06 14.10 7.79
CA SER A 185 -0.70 14.72 9.06
C SER A 185 0.54 14.11 9.71
N TYR A 186 0.86 12.85 9.39
CA TYR A 186 2.09 12.17 9.80
C TYR A 186 3.17 12.16 8.71
N LYS A 187 2.97 12.86 7.58
CA LYS A 187 3.86 12.87 6.41
C LYS A 187 4.12 11.44 5.87
N LEU A 188 3.06 10.64 5.82
CA LEU A 188 3.11 9.28 5.29
C LEU A 188 2.43 9.25 3.92
N PRO A 189 3.07 8.72 2.88
CA PRO A 189 2.40 8.29 1.67
C PRO A 189 1.30 7.29 2.00
N PHE A 190 0.31 7.20 1.14
CA PHE A 190 -0.76 6.22 1.28
C PHE A 190 -1.01 5.50 -0.04
N LEU A 191 -1.24 4.20 0.06
CA LEU A 191 -1.59 3.42 -1.13
C LEU A 191 -2.91 3.92 -1.70
N HIS A 192 -2.91 4.27 -2.96
CA HIS A 192 -4.08 4.51 -3.80
C HIS A 192 -3.67 4.38 -5.27
N PHE A 193 -4.66 4.17 -6.14
CA PHE A 193 -4.49 4.12 -7.59
C PHE A 193 -5.69 4.79 -8.28
N ILE A 194 -5.45 5.30 -9.48
CA ILE A 194 -6.47 6.08 -10.21
C ILE A 194 -7.37 5.17 -11.05
N GLY A 195 -6.83 4.05 -11.54
CA GLY A 195 -7.55 3.14 -12.44
C GLY A 195 -8.77 2.50 -11.77
N GLY A 196 -9.98 2.84 -12.24
CA GLY A 196 -11.22 2.29 -11.69
C GLY A 196 -11.67 2.83 -10.34
N ALA A 197 -11.01 3.84 -9.80
CA ALA A 197 -11.39 4.47 -8.54
C ALA A 197 -12.66 5.30 -8.67
N ASP A 198 -13.44 5.40 -7.58
CA ASP A 198 -14.56 6.31 -7.48
C ASP A 198 -14.10 7.75 -7.75
N PRO A 199 -14.72 8.47 -8.72
CA PRO A 199 -14.37 9.87 -9.00
C PRO A 199 -14.44 10.79 -7.78
N ALA A 200 -15.28 10.49 -6.78
CA ALA A 200 -15.36 11.25 -5.54
C ALA A 200 -14.12 11.02 -4.65
N ILE A 201 -13.53 9.83 -4.67
CA ILE A 201 -12.25 9.54 -4.02
C ILE A 201 -11.12 10.28 -4.74
N VAL A 202 -11.06 10.18 -6.07
CA VAL A 202 -10.01 10.84 -6.88
C VAL A 202 -9.98 12.35 -6.62
N LYS A 203 -11.13 13.00 -6.45
CA LYS A 203 -11.23 14.43 -6.11
C LYS A 203 -10.63 14.82 -4.76
N THR A 204 -10.35 13.86 -3.88
CA THR A 204 -9.71 14.12 -2.58
C THR A 204 -8.19 14.16 -2.66
N LEU A 205 -7.62 13.68 -3.77
CA LEU A 205 -6.18 13.68 -4.00
C LEU A 205 -5.66 15.10 -4.19
N GLN A 206 -4.45 15.32 -3.71
CA GLN A 206 -3.72 16.60 -3.86
C GLN A 206 -2.62 16.45 -4.91
N PRO A 207 -2.20 17.52 -5.58
CA PRO A 207 -1.11 17.46 -6.56
C PRO A 207 0.23 16.96 -5.99
N SER A 208 0.43 17.11 -4.67
CA SER A 208 1.59 16.58 -3.95
C SER A 208 1.56 15.08 -3.75
N ASP A 209 0.39 14.46 -3.76
CA ASP A 209 0.28 13.01 -3.55
C ASP A 209 0.95 12.25 -4.70
N ILE A 210 1.63 11.17 -4.37
CA ILE A 210 2.10 10.17 -5.31
C ILE A 210 1.25 8.92 -5.09
N VAL A 211 0.53 8.54 -6.12
CA VAL A 211 -0.33 7.35 -6.13
C VAL A 211 0.16 6.39 -7.20
N ALA A 212 -0.10 5.10 -7.03
CA ALA A 212 0.31 4.10 -7.99
C ALA A 212 -0.42 4.26 -9.34
N ASP A 213 0.28 4.01 -10.44
CA ASP A 213 -0.33 3.93 -11.77
C ASP A 213 -1.13 2.64 -11.92
N ALA A 214 -0.70 1.56 -11.24
CA ALA A 214 -1.41 0.29 -11.18
C ALA A 214 -1.24 -0.40 -9.82
N VAL A 215 -2.30 -1.12 -9.38
CA VAL A 215 -2.25 -2.04 -8.26
C VAL A 215 -2.69 -3.41 -8.77
N ILE A 216 -1.90 -4.44 -8.49
CA ILE A 216 -2.14 -5.82 -8.92
C ILE A 216 -2.19 -6.70 -7.68
N MET A 217 -3.20 -7.54 -7.59
CA MET A 217 -3.36 -8.55 -6.55
C MET A 217 -4.03 -9.78 -7.15
N ARG A 218 -3.59 -10.97 -6.76
CA ARG A 218 -4.29 -12.19 -7.14
C ARG A 218 -5.58 -12.32 -6.33
N LEU A 219 -6.69 -12.57 -7.01
CA LEU A 219 -8.02 -12.66 -6.38
C LEU A 219 -8.65 -14.06 -6.52
N GLN A 220 -8.03 -14.96 -7.27
CA GLN A 220 -8.62 -16.27 -7.60
C GLN A 220 -7.71 -17.41 -7.16
N LYS A 221 -8.32 -18.44 -6.57
CA LYS A 221 -7.64 -19.73 -6.35
C LYS A 221 -7.20 -20.34 -7.67
N GLY A 222 -6.27 -21.27 -7.60
CA GLY A 222 -5.79 -22.00 -8.76
C GLY A 222 -4.67 -22.97 -8.41
N SER A 223 -4.12 -23.63 -9.42
CA SER A 223 -2.93 -24.47 -9.29
C SER A 223 -1.68 -23.62 -9.07
N ILE A 224 -0.56 -24.23 -8.66
CA ILE A 224 0.71 -23.52 -8.52
C ILE A 224 1.24 -23.00 -9.88
N GLU A 225 0.91 -23.68 -10.98
CA GLU A 225 1.24 -23.26 -12.33
C GLU A 225 0.48 -22.00 -12.74
N GLU A 226 -0.81 -21.92 -12.38
CA GLU A 226 -1.63 -20.70 -12.58
C GLU A 226 -1.16 -19.55 -11.70
N TRP A 227 -0.68 -19.85 -10.47
CA TRP A 227 -0.06 -18.87 -9.58
C TRP A 227 1.20 -18.29 -10.19
N ARG A 228 2.10 -19.14 -10.63
CA ARG A 228 3.34 -18.76 -11.31
C ARG A 228 3.05 -17.95 -12.57
N LYS A 229 2.16 -18.46 -13.42
CA LYS A 229 1.74 -17.76 -14.64
C LYS A 229 1.22 -16.35 -14.36
N PHE A 230 0.38 -16.18 -13.35
CA PHE A 230 -0.18 -14.89 -12.97
C PHE A 230 0.90 -13.86 -12.66
N TYR A 231 1.86 -14.19 -11.80
CA TYR A 231 2.92 -13.24 -11.42
C TYR A 231 3.92 -12.99 -12.56
N LEU A 232 4.25 -14.00 -13.35
CA LEU A 232 5.13 -13.82 -14.50
C LEU A 232 4.48 -12.96 -15.59
N ASP A 233 3.20 -13.16 -15.87
CA ASP A 233 2.43 -12.32 -16.78
C ASP A 233 2.33 -10.88 -16.25
N ALA A 234 2.08 -10.69 -14.96
CA ALA A 234 2.04 -9.38 -14.35
C ALA A 234 3.35 -8.60 -14.57
N ILE A 235 4.50 -9.26 -14.39
CA ILE A 235 5.82 -8.62 -14.62
C ILE A 235 6.05 -8.34 -16.11
N ARG A 236 5.74 -9.30 -17.00
CA ARG A 236 5.91 -9.13 -18.44
C ARG A 236 5.09 -7.94 -18.97
N ASP A 237 3.83 -7.85 -18.52
CA ASP A 237 2.84 -6.91 -19.05
C ASP A 237 2.85 -5.55 -18.35
N MET A 238 3.75 -5.35 -17.36
CA MET A 238 3.93 -4.06 -16.67
C MET A 238 4.11 -2.92 -17.67
N LYS A 239 3.42 -1.82 -17.41
CA LYS A 239 3.56 -0.56 -18.15
C LYS A 239 4.56 0.38 -17.44
N PRO A 240 5.12 1.38 -18.15
CA PRO A 240 5.84 2.48 -17.51
C PRO A 240 5.01 3.13 -16.40
N GLY A 241 5.69 3.54 -15.31
CA GLY A 241 5.06 4.13 -14.12
C GLY A 241 5.28 3.28 -12.88
N LEU A 242 4.56 3.58 -11.81
CA LEU A 242 4.63 2.89 -10.53
C LEU A 242 3.54 1.81 -10.43
N THR A 243 3.95 0.56 -10.39
CA THR A 243 3.08 -0.59 -10.09
C THR A 243 3.33 -1.04 -8.65
N VAL A 244 2.25 -1.31 -7.91
CA VAL A 244 2.30 -2.00 -6.62
C VAL A 244 1.67 -3.38 -6.79
N ILE A 245 2.41 -4.43 -6.46
CA ILE A 245 1.85 -5.79 -6.40
C ILE A 245 1.67 -6.13 -4.92
N LEU A 246 0.41 -6.34 -4.52
CA LEU A 246 0.04 -6.75 -3.16
C LEU A 246 0.07 -8.26 -3.05
N VAL A 247 0.76 -8.77 -2.03
CA VAL A 247 0.94 -10.19 -1.77
C VAL A 247 0.75 -10.50 -0.30
N HIS A 248 0.29 -11.72 0.01
CA HIS A 248 0.10 -12.18 1.38
C HIS A 248 1.02 -13.37 1.60
N LEU A 249 2.08 -13.18 2.37
CA LEU A 249 3.09 -14.22 2.60
C LEU A 249 2.80 -14.95 3.90
N GLY A 250 3.01 -16.26 3.92
CA GLY A 250 2.88 -17.06 5.12
C GLY A 250 3.34 -18.49 4.88
N TYR A 251 3.89 -19.13 5.91
CA TYR A 251 4.16 -20.56 5.85
C TYR A 251 2.89 -21.36 6.12
N ASP A 252 2.60 -22.36 5.31
CA ASP A 252 1.45 -23.25 5.48
C ASP A 252 1.74 -24.27 6.59
N ASP A 253 1.66 -23.81 7.84
CA ASP A 253 1.92 -24.57 9.04
C ASP A 253 0.68 -24.68 9.96
N ALA A 254 0.86 -25.30 11.12
CA ALA A 254 -0.23 -25.54 12.07
C ALA A 254 -0.80 -24.23 12.64
N GLU A 255 0.03 -23.19 12.86
CA GLU A 255 -0.43 -21.89 13.35
C GLU A 255 -1.33 -21.23 12.31
N LEU A 256 -0.83 -21.05 11.08
CA LEU A 256 -1.55 -20.30 10.06
C LEU A 256 -2.83 -21.01 9.60
N ARG A 257 -2.81 -22.35 9.54
CA ARG A 257 -4.03 -23.14 9.29
C ARG A 257 -5.07 -22.98 10.39
N ALA A 258 -4.66 -22.88 11.65
CA ALA A 258 -5.58 -22.62 12.77
C ALA A 258 -6.16 -21.21 12.72
N VAL A 259 -5.31 -20.19 12.47
CA VAL A 259 -5.70 -18.80 12.35
C VAL A 259 -6.71 -18.58 11.22
N THR A 260 -6.48 -19.20 10.06
CA THR A 260 -7.31 -19.03 8.85
C THR A 260 -8.39 -20.10 8.68
N THR A 261 -8.73 -20.84 9.76
CA THR A 261 -9.74 -21.90 9.72
C THR A 261 -11.08 -21.43 9.15
N GLY A 262 -11.57 -22.14 8.12
CA GLY A 262 -12.83 -21.82 7.45
C GLY A 262 -12.73 -20.71 6.39
N TRP A 263 -11.55 -20.24 6.09
CA TRP A 263 -11.29 -19.29 5.00
C TRP A 263 -10.64 -19.98 3.80
N ASP A 264 -11.38 -19.98 2.70
CA ASP A 264 -10.95 -20.63 1.48
C ASP A 264 -10.02 -19.78 0.62
N SER A 265 -10.10 -18.44 0.71
CA SER A 265 -9.21 -17.50 0.02
C SER A 265 -8.29 -16.85 1.04
N TRP A 266 -7.05 -16.53 0.62
CA TRP A 266 -6.03 -15.95 1.49
C TRP A 266 -5.73 -16.74 2.78
N GLY A 267 -6.04 -18.07 2.78
CA GLY A 267 -5.67 -19.00 3.84
C GLY A 267 -4.20 -19.42 3.77
N ALA A 268 -3.80 -20.37 4.59
CA ALA A 268 -2.40 -20.79 4.74
C ALA A 268 -1.77 -21.27 3.43
N ASP A 269 -2.47 -22.10 2.65
CA ASP A 269 -1.98 -22.60 1.35
C ASP A 269 -1.85 -21.52 0.29
N TRP A 270 -2.70 -20.49 0.32
CA TRP A 270 -2.61 -19.32 -0.55
C TRP A 270 -1.33 -18.54 -0.28
N ARG A 271 -1.08 -18.24 0.99
CA ARG A 271 0.06 -17.45 1.45
C ARG A 271 1.39 -18.14 1.19
N GLN A 272 1.42 -19.46 1.36
CA GLN A 272 2.57 -20.28 0.98
C GLN A 272 2.87 -20.21 -0.52
N ARG A 273 1.84 -20.24 -1.37
CA ARG A 273 2.03 -20.13 -2.83
C ARG A 273 2.56 -18.76 -3.26
N ASP A 274 2.07 -17.69 -2.65
CA ASP A 274 2.65 -16.36 -2.87
C ASP A 274 4.14 -16.37 -2.52
N TYR A 275 4.50 -16.89 -1.34
CA TYR A 275 5.88 -17.00 -0.92
C TYR A 275 6.73 -17.83 -1.89
N ASP A 276 6.29 -19.03 -2.25
CA ASP A 276 7.04 -19.96 -3.10
C ASP A 276 7.32 -19.37 -4.49
N VAL A 277 6.31 -18.78 -5.12
CA VAL A 277 6.47 -18.20 -6.46
C VAL A 277 7.34 -16.96 -6.43
N LEU A 278 7.10 -16.05 -5.50
CA LEU A 278 7.81 -14.77 -5.48
C LEU A 278 9.27 -14.91 -5.05
N THR A 279 9.59 -15.89 -4.19
CA THR A 279 10.98 -16.16 -3.79
C THR A 279 11.75 -17.04 -4.79
N SER A 280 11.10 -17.51 -5.86
CA SER A 280 11.71 -18.38 -6.87
C SER A 280 12.78 -17.67 -7.70
N ALA A 281 13.72 -18.47 -8.23
CA ALA A 281 14.74 -17.96 -9.17
C ALA A 281 14.10 -17.46 -10.48
N GLU A 282 13.02 -18.09 -10.92
CA GLU A 282 12.29 -17.74 -12.14
C GLU A 282 11.67 -16.34 -12.03
N PHE A 283 11.01 -16.01 -10.91
CA PHE A 283 10.43 -14.70 -10.69
C PHE A 283 11.51 -13.60 -10.64
N ARG A 284 12.65 -13.87 -9.95
CA ARG A 284 13.80 -12.95 -9.94
C ARG A 284 14.37 -12.71 -11.35
N GLN A 285 14.42 -13.77 -12.16
CA GLN A 285 14.88 -13.64 -13.54
C GLN A 285 13.90 -12.82 -14.37
N ALA A 286 12.59 -13.04 -14.21
CA ALA A 286 11.57 -12.27 -14.91
C ALA A 286 11.66 -10.76 -14.60
N LEU A 287 11.92 -10.36 -13.36
CA LEU A 287 12.16 -8.95 -13.01
C LEU A 287 13.33 -8.34 -13.80
N LYS A 288 14.45 -9.08 -13.91
CA LYS A 288 15.64 -8.65 -14.66
C LYS A 288 15.38 -8.54 -16.16
N ASP A 289 14.78 -9.58 -16.75
CA ASP A 289 14.51 -9.66 -18.19
C ASP A 289 13.58 -8.55 -18.66
N ASN A 290 12.64 -8.15 -17.80
CA ASN A 290 11.69 -7.06 -18.06
C ASN A 290 12.20 -5.68 -17.62
N LYS A 291 13.46 -5.58 -17.16
CA LYS A 291 14.11 -4.32 -16.71
C LYS A 291 13.30 -3.58 -15.65
N VAL A 292 12.69 -4.33 -14.73
CA VAL A 292 11.91 -3.76 -13.62
C VAL A 292 12.85 -3.12 -12.62
N VAL A 293 12.53 -1.90 -12.21
CA VAL A 293 13.26 -1.16 -11.17
C VAL A 293 12.47 -1.26 -9.87
N MET A 294 13.07 -1.90 -8.86
CA MET A 294 12.48 -1.99 -7.54
C MET A 294 12.63 -0.65 -6.82
N VAL A 295 11.53 -0.09 -6.34
CA VAL A 295 11.46 1.15 -5.54
C VAL A 295 10.68 0.88 -4.26
N THR A 296 10.81 1.74 -3.26
CA THR A 296 10.18 1.56 -1.95
C THR A 296 9.21 2.69 -1.64
N TRP A 297 8.31 2.47 -0.68
CA TRP A 297 7.48 3.56 -0.15
C TRP A 297 8.32 4.64 0.55
N ARG A 298 9.50 4.29 1.05
CA ARG A 298 10.46 5.27 1.56
C ARG A 298 10.94 6.24 0.49
N ASP A 299 11.11 5.77 -0.78
CA ASP A 299 11.44 6.63 -1.91
C ASP A 299 10.27 7.54 -2.25
N VAL A 300 9.05 7.00 -2.23
CA VAL A 300 7.81 7.78 -2.39
C VAL A 300 7.69 8.83 -1.28
N GLN A 301 7.96 8.47 -0.02
CA GLN A 301 7.92 9.39 1.11
C GLN A 301 8.92 10.55 0.94
N ARG A 302 10.15 10.25 0.53
CA ARG A 302 11.16 11.28 0.26
C ARG A 302 10.74 12.23 -0.87
N ALA A 303 10.11 11.70 -1.92
CA ALA A 303 9.65 12.51 -3.05
C ALA A 303 8.43 13.38 -2.68
N MET A 304 7.54 12.91 -1.80
CA MET A 304 6.39 13.67 -1.33
C MET A 304 6.75 14.69 -0.24
N TYR A 305 7.69 14.34 0.62
CA TYR A 305 8.07 15.09 1.83
C TYR A 305 9.59 15.23 1.90
N PRO A 306 10.21 15.99 0.98
CA PRO A 306 11.66 16.18 0.97
C PRO A 306 12.12 16.81 2.29
N ALA A 307 13.30 16.42 2.76
CA ALA A 307 13.93 17.09 3.88
C ALA A 307 14.17 18.58 3.52
N PRO A 308 14.03 19.50 4.50
CA PRO A 308 14.26 20.93 4.29
C PRO A 308 15.69 21.24 3.90
#